data_573d1385c8dc7e934b5ef984476d7bac
#
_entry.id   573d1385c8dc7e934b5ef984476d7bac
#
_cell.length_a   1.000
_cell.length_b   1.000
_cell.length_c   1.000
_cell.angle_alpha   90.00
_cell.angle_beta   90.00
_cell.angle_gamma   90.00
#
_symmetry.space_group_name_H-M   'P 1'
#
loop_
_entity.id
_entity.type
_entity.pdbx_description
1 polymer ?
#
loop_
_entity_poly.entity_id
_entity_poly.type
_entity_poly.pdbx_seq_one_letter_code
_entity_poly.pdbx_strand_id
1 'polypeptide(L)'
;MNLHRVITSRASVSAQLGIVCALTVAACGGGSGSGGNSSSLSAAPPAAMGFADTALVSNSGAVVATANKIDANLQNPWGIAVAPGLPFWISDNNSNLSTLYSGIGAIETQSITGSANVGIAIPASVAGVQANPTGQVYNGNGGFLIPTGNGQETALFIFDGEGGTIAAWAADSGAAAVTAYDDGVASGANHAVYKGLAIGTVGGATYLYATDLHNNKVDVFDTNFTKPTAMQGKFVDPNIPAGFVPFGIAALNGDLYVTFAKQDAAMHDESTGAGLGYIDIFDFSGNLKSQFASAGSLNAPWGIAIAPAGFGSLQGDLLIGNFGDGTINIFSPNGTALANFEGPLMSSNGQPIAFPGLWSLVFGNGDADKPMTTLFYTAGFADQTDGVFGGITVASTPTPVGY
;
A
#
# COMPACT_ATOMS: atom_id res chain seq x y z
N MET A 1 -16.01 35.04 12.65
CA MET A 1 -14.93 35.94 13.10
C MET A 1 -13.64 35.18 12.82
N ASN A 2 -12.94 35.55 11.77
CA ASN A 2 -11.79 34.83 11.19
C ASN A 2 -10.57 34.89 12.09
N LEU A 3 -9.85 33.76 12.22
CA LEU A 3 -8.41 33.80 12.46
C LEU A 3 -7.73 32.68 11.64
N HIS A 4 -7.22 33.08 10.50
CA HIS A 4 -6.17 32.37 9.79
C HIS A 4 -4.87 32.54 10.54
N ARG A 5 -4.17 31.45 10.83
CA ARG A 5 -2.76 31.48 11.22
C ARG A 5 -1.97 30.66 10.20
N VAL A 6 -1.34 31.40 9.30
CA VAL A 6 -0.29 30.89 8.41
C VAL A 6 0.99 30.75 9.24
N ILE A 7 1.56 29.57 9.31
CA ILE A 7 2.93 29.36 9.79
C ILE A 7 3.76 28.88 8.60
N THR A 8 4.53 29.78 8.04
CA THR A 8 5.60 29.47 7.10
C THR A 8 6.87 29.17 7.86
N SER A 9 7.38 27.94 7.80
CA SER A 9 8.76 27.64 8.15
C SER A 9 9.51 27.16 6.92
N ARG A 10 10.38 28.00 6.39
CA ARG A 10 11.37 27.65 5.37
C ARG A 10 12.54 26.97 6.07
N ALA A 11 12.77 25.70 5.83
CA ALA A 11 14.02 25.04 6.12
C ALA A 11 14.87 25.04 4.85
N SER A 12 15.99 25.77 4.90
CA SER A 12 17.02 25.80 3.86
C SER A 12 17.90 24.57 3.99
N VAL A 13 17.88 23.69 2.99
CA VAL A 13 18.82 22.58 2.88
C VAL A 13 20.10 23.06 2.22
N SER A 14 21.19 23.09 2.98
CA SER A 14 22.54 23.36 2.48
C SER A 14 23.13 22.07 1.93
N ALA A 15 23.38 22.03 0.62
CA ALA A 15 24.11 20.94 -0.02
C ALA A 15 25.60 21.03 0.37
N GLN A 16 26.13 20.03 1.05
CA GLN A 16 27.57 19.83 1.22
C GLN A 16 28.08 18.88 0.15
N LEU A 17 28.94 19.41 -0.69
CA LEU A 17 29.68 18.68 -1.73
C LEU A 17 30.85 17.95 -1.06
N GLY A 18 30.75 16.61 -0.95
CA GLY A 18 31.85 15.77 -0.45
C GLY A 18 32.78 15.39 -1.60
N ILE A 19 34.02 15.84 -1.55
CA ILE A 19 35.09 15.44 -2.48
C ILE A 19 35.63 14.08 -2.05
N VAL A 20 35.48 13.07 -2.89
CA VAL A 20 36.14 11.77 -2.69
C VAL A 20 37.51 11.80 -3.33
N CYS A 21 38.56 11.74 -2.49
CA CYS A 21 39.95 11.56 -2.90
C CYS A 21 40.18 10.08 -3.27
N ALA A 22 40.51 9.79 -4.51
CA ALA A 22 40.99 8.49 -4.94
C ALA A 22 42.49 8.33 -4.59
N LEU A 23 42.81 7.36 -3.74
CA LEU A 23 44.19 6.92 -3.54
C LEU A 23 44.52 5.83 -4.55
N THR A 24 45.44 6.12 -5.48
CA THR A 24 46.09 5.12 -6.33
C THR A 24 47.31 4.55 -5.62
N VAL A 25 47.32 3.27 -5.34
CA VAL A 25 48.49 2.52 -4.90
C VAL A 25 49.09 1.83 -6.10
N ALA A 26 50.24 2.27 -6.54
CA ALA A 26 51.06 1.56 -7.52
C ALA A 26 52.01 0.59 -6.80
N ALA A 27 51.91 -0.70 -7.09
CA ALA A 27 52.88 -1.70 -6.69
C ALA A 27 53.58 -2.26 -7.94
N CYS A 28 54.81 -1.95 -8.13
CA CYS A 28 55.73 -2.60 -9.05
C CYS A 28 56.26 -3.91 -8.41
N GLY A 29 56.17 -5.02 -9.13
CA GLY A 29 56.86 -6.28 -8.80
C GLY A 29 56.98 -7.14 -10.02
N GLY A 30 58.14 -7.19 -10.62
CA GLY A 30 58.45 -8.00 -11.77
C GLY A 30 58.69 -9.46 -11.41
N GLY A 31 58.27 -10.38 -12.28
CA GLY A 31 58.58 -11.80 -12.22
C GLY A 31 58.21 -12.47 -13.53
N SER A 32 59.24 -12.81 -14.33
CA SER A 32 59.12 -13.55 -15.57
C SER A 32 58.79 -15.02 -15.32
N GLY A 33 57.75 -15.52 -15.98
CA GLY A 33 57.41 -16.94 -16.05
C GLY A 33 56.50 -17.24 -17.24
N SER A 34 57.00 -17.90 -18.23
CA SER A 34 56.32 -18.37 -19.43
C SER A 34 55.38 -19.53 -19.12
N GLY A 35 54.18 -19.51 -19.64
CA GLY A 35 53.36 -20.71 -19.68
C GLY A 35 51.85 -20.46 -19.82
N GLY A 36 51.31 -20.78 -20.98
CA GLY A 36 49.95 -21.26 -21.18
C GLY A 36 48.84 -20.20 -21.12
N ASN A 37 48.47 -19.72 -22.27
CA ASN A 37 47.27 -18.89 -22.47
C ASN A 37 46.00 -19.75 -22.33
N SER A 38 45.49 -19.92 -21.14
CA SER A 38 44.07 -20.24 -20.92
C SER A 38 43.39 -18.95 -20.50
N SER A 39 42.86 -18.23 -21.49
CA SER A 39 41.93 -17.14 -21.25
C SER A 39 40.65 -17.73 -20.66
N SER A 40 40.63 -17.84 -19.32
CA SER A 40 39.35 -17.96 -18.60
C SER A 40 38.58 -16.67 -18.88
N LEU A 41 37.62 -16.77 -19.79
CA LEU A 41 36.55 -15.78 -19.89
C LEU A 41 35.88 -15.82 -18.50
N SER A 42 36.27 -14.89 -17.64
CA SER A 42 35.48 -14.59 -16.42
C SER A 42 34.11 -14.21 -16.95
N ALA A 43 33.12 -15.06 -16.73
CA ALA A 43 31.73 -14.70 -16.99
C ALA A 43 31.50 -13.39 -16.27
N ALA A 44 31.04 -12.37 -17.00
CA ALA A 44 30.58 -11.14 -16.37
C ALA A 44 29.58 -11.52 -15.26
N PRO A 45 29.63 -10.88 -14.08
CA PRO A 45 28.61 -11.11 -13.08
C PRO A 45 27.24 -10.95 -13.74
N PRO A 46 26.27 -11.81 -13.42
CA PRO A 46 24.92 -11.63 -13.95
C PRO A 46 24.50 -10.18 -13.69
N ALA A 47 24.00 -9.52 -14.73
CA ALA A 47 23.53 -8.15 -14.63
C ALA A 47 22.57 -8.09 -13.44
N ALA A 48 22.78 -7.14 -12.53
CA ALA A 48 21.89 -6.96 -11.39
C ALA A 48 20.47 -6.83 -11.93
N MET A 49 19.56 -7.67 -11.43
CA MET A 49 18.17 -7.67 -11.85
C MET A 49 17.55 -6.35 -11.38
N GLY A 50 17.12 -5.53 -12.32
CA GLY A 50 16.45 -4.28 -12.02
C GLY A 50 14.96 -4.38 -12.32
N PHE A 51 14.23 -3.39 -11.85
CA PHE A 51 12.80 -3.25 -12.08
C PHE A 51 12.54 -1.96 -12.87
N ALA A 52 11.42 -1.92 -13.56
CA ALA A 52 10.95 -0.75 -14.29
C ALA A 52 9.54 -0.38 -13.80
N ASP A 53 9.34 0.88 -13.49
CA ASP A 53 8.02 1.42 -13.18
C ASP A 53 7.38 2.06 -14.41
N THR A 54 6.05 2.06 -14.41
CA THR A 54 5.22 2.74 -15.40
C THR A 54 4.07 3.40 -14.70
N ALA A 55 3.98 4.73 -14.77
CA ALA A 55 2.81 5.46 -14.33
C ALA A 55 1.66 5.20 -15.31
N LEU A 56 0.58 4.60 -14.83
CA LEU A 56 -0.58 4.26 -15.63
C LEU A 56 -1.59 5.40 -15.66
N VAL A 57 -1.92 5.95 -14.49
CA VAL A 57 -2.84 7.08 -14.33
C VAL A 57 -2.23 8.08 -13.36
N SER A 58 -2.42 9.38 -13.63
CA SER A 58 -2.10 10.45 -12.69
C SER A 58 -3.27 11.44 -12.66
N ASN A 59 -3.45 12.15 -11.55
CA ASN A 59 -4.48 13.20 -11.50
C ASN A 59 -4.09 14.43 -12.30
N SER A 60 -2.80 14.64 -12.58
CA SER A 60 -2.28 15.81 -13.27
C SER A 60 -1.02 15.48 -14.07
N GLY A 61 -0.94 15.95 -15.31
CA GLY A 61 0.27 15.86 -16.13
C GLY A 61 1.43 16.73 -15.61
N ALA A 62 1.19 17.61 -14.66
CA ALA A 62 2.23 18.38 -13.99
C ALA A 62 3.02 17.55 -12.98
N VAL A 63 2.40 16.52 -12.41
CA VAL A 63 3.00 15.63 -11.40
C VAL A 63 3.74 14.47 -12.06
N VAL A 64 3.08 13.78 -13.00
CA VAL A 64 3.69 12.67 -13.74
C VAL A 64 3.40 12.84 -15.23
N ALA A 65 4.28 13.56 -15.92
CA ALA A 65 4.13 13.89 -17.35
C ALA A 65 4.12 12.65 -18.25
N THR A 66 4.61 11.50 -17.78
CA THR A 66 4.67 10.23 -18.52
C THR A 66 3.52 9.29 -18.26
N ALA A 67 2.55 9.68 -17.41
CA ALA A 67 1.36 8.86 -17.15
C ALA A 67 0.56 8.61 -18.43
N ASN A 68 0.09 7.37 -18.60
CA ASN A 68 -0.67 6.99 -19.80
C ASN A 68 -2.02 7.74 -19.88
N LYS A 69 -2.61 8.04 -18.74
CA LYS A 69 -3.91 8.73 -18.61
C LYS A 69 -3.89 9.78 -17.52
N ILE A 70 -4.77 10.78 -17.67
CA ILE A 70 -5.03 11.78 -16.64
C ILE A 70 -6.49 11.61 -16.17
N ASP A 71 -6.66 11.49 -14.85
CA ASP A 71 -7.96 11.51 -14.19
C ASP A 71 -7.90 12.40 -12.95
N ALA A 72 -8.52 13.55 -12.99
CA ALA A 72 -8.52 14.54 -11.91
C ALA A 72 -9.11 14.01 -10.58
N ASN A 73 -9.81 12.87 -10.59
CA ASN A 73 -10.40 12.28 -9.40
C ASN A 73 -9.39 11.44 -8.60
N LEU A 74 -8.28 11.00 -9.22
CA LEU A 74 -7.23 10.20 -8.57
C LEU A 74 -6.41 11.08 -7.61
N GLN A 75 -7.01 11.52 -6.50
CA GLN A 75 -6.38 12.43 -5.53
C GLN A 75 -6.04 11.67 -4.25
N ASN A 76 -4.76 11.65 -3.90
CA ASN A 76 -4.24 10.91 -2.75
C ASN A 76 -4.77 9.46 -2.73
N PRO A 77 -4.45 8.63 -3.74
CA PRO A 77 -4.97 7.27 -3.83
C PRO A 77 -4.26 6.35 -2.82
N TRP A 78 -5.06 5.66 -1.98
CA TRP A 78 -4.57 4.75 -0.94
C TRP A 78 -4.75 3.29 -1.34
N GLY A 79 -5.83 2.65 -0.90
CA GLY A 79 -6.09 1.24 -1.06
C GLY A 79 -6.40 0.81 -2.49
N ILE A 80 -5.95 -0.37 -2.88
CA ILE A 80 -6.29 -1.04 -4.13
C ILE A 80 -7.04 -2.34 -3.81
N ALA A 81 -8.21 -2.53 -4.39
CA ALA A 81 -8.86 -3.84 -4.40
C ALA A 81 -8.82 -4.46 -5.80
N VAL A 82 -8.55 -5.76 -5.85
CA VAL A 82 -8.50 -6.55 -7.07
C VAL A 82 -9.53 -7.67 -7.01
N ALA A 83 -10.40 -7.73 -8.01
CA ALA A 83 -11.40 -8.78 -8.13
C ALA A 83 -11.28 -9.46 -9.50
N PRO A 84 -11.57 -10.77 -9.60
CA PRO A 84 -11.52 -11.50 -10.87
C PRO A 84 -12.47 -10.90 -11.91
N GLY A 85 -11.95 -10.58 -13.09
CA GLY A 85 -12.73 -10.04 -14.21
C GLY A 85 -13.28 -8.63 -14.03
N LEU A 86 -12.93 -7.93 -12.93
CA LEU A 86 -13.33 -6.55 -12.68
C LEU A 86 -12.12 -5.60 -12.75
N PRO A 87 -12.30 -4.29 -12.97
CA PRO A 87 -11.22 -3.32 -12.92
C PRO A 87 -10.57 -3.27 -11.52
N PHE A 88 -9.42 -2.63 -11.41
CA PHE A 88 -8.92 -2.16 -10.12
C PHE A 88 -9.87 -1.12 -9.55
N TRP A 89 -10.14 -1.21 -8.27
CA TRP A 89 -10.84 -0.23 -7.49
C TRP A 89 -9.82 0.47 -6.59
N ILE A 90 -9.80 1.79 -6.58
CA ILE A 90 -8.80 2.60 -5.86
C ILE A 90 -9.52 3.59 -4.96
N SER A 91 -9.22 3.57 -3.66
CA SER A 91 -9.72 4.55 -2.69
C SER A 91 -8.99 5.87 -2.86
N ASP A 92 -9.70 6.91 -3.31
CA ASP A 92 -9.16 8.25 -3.49
C ASP A 92 -9.53 9.12 -2.29
N ASN A 93 -8.62 9.24 -1.36
CA ASN A 93 -8.85 9.83 -0.04
C ASN A 93 -9.39 11.28 -0.15
N ASN A 94 -8.75 12.12 -0.96
CA ASN A 94 -9.11 13.54 -1.04
C ASN A 94 -10.33 13.82 -1.93
N SER A 95 -10.67 12.94 -2.86
CA SER A 95 -11.87 13.12 -3.70
C SER A 95 -13.11 12.43 -3.12
N ASN A 96 -12.96 11.61 -2.08
CA ASN A 96 -14.02 10.79 -1.48
C ASN A 96 -14.69 9.85 -2.49
N LEU A 97 -13.88 9.29 -3.39
CA LEU A 97 -14.31 8.36 -4.42
C LEU A 97 -13.59 7.02 -4.28
N SER A 98 -14.11 6.02 -4.95
CA SER A 98 -13.33 4.88 -5.43
C SER A 98 -13.34 4.91 -6.94
N THR A 99 -12.19 5.19 -7.57
CA THR A 99 -12.03 5.20 -9.03
C THR A 99 -11.70 3.82 -9.57
N LEU A 100 -11.95 3.62 -10.86
CA LEU A 100 -11.85 2.31 -11.50
C LEU A 100 -10.93 2.36 -12.70
N TYR A 101 -9.92 1.48 -12.72
CA TYR A 101 -8.95 1.42 -13.81
C TYR A 101 -8.65 -0.01 -14.25
N SER A 102 -8.42 -0.18 -15.56
CA SER A 102 -7.82 -1.41 -16.06
C SER A 102 -6.34 -1.51 -15.67
N GLY A 103 -5.75 -2.70 -15.81
CA GLY A 103 -4.31 -2.91 -15.55
C GLY A 103 -3.36 -2.20 -16.54
N ILE A 104 -3.88 -1.57 -17.57
CA ILE A 104 -3.13 -0.72 -18.50
C ILE A 104 -3.45 0.77 -18.33
N GLY A 105 -4.20 1.13 -17.27
CA GLY A 105 -4.55 2.51 -16.95
C GLY A 105 -5.72 3.09 -17.73
N ALA A 106 -6.52 2.26 -18.42
CA ALA A 106 -7.76 2.78 -19.00
C ALA A 106 -8.74 3.13 -17.86
N ILE A 107 -9.34 4.31 -17.95
CA ILE A 107 -10.38 4.73 -17.02
C ILE A 107 -11.63 3.90 -17.32
N GLU A 108 -12.06 3.14 -16.33
CA GLU A 108 -13.26 2.30 -16.45
C GLU A 108 -14.47 3.02 -15.86
N THR A 109 -15.59 2.80 -16.46
CA THR A 109 -16.85 3.40 -16.01
C THR A 109 -17.81 2.28 -15.63
N GLN A 110 -18.40 2.35 -14.46
CA GLN A 110 -19.54 1.49 -14.15
C GLN A 110 -20.76 2.03 -14.91
N SER A 111 -21.19 1.29 -15.91
CA SER A 111 -22.45 1.58 -16.60
C SER A 111 -23.61 1.06 -15.75
N ILE A 112 -23.89 1.77 -14.66
CA ILE A 112 -25.04 1.48 -13.82
C ILE A 112 -26.10 2.51 -14.21
N THR A 113 -27.27 2.05 -14.63
CA THR A 113 -28.42 2.89 -15.01
C THR A 113 -28.22 3.85 -16.20
N GLY A 114 -27.28 3.55 -17.12
CA GLY A 114 -27.13 4.34 -18.36
C GLY A 114 -26.31 5.62 -18.24
N SER A 115 -25.72 5.90 -17.07
CA SER A 115 -24.74 6.98 -16.88
C SER A 115 -23.35 6.38 -16.69
N ALA A 116 -22.37 6.93 -17.39
CA ALA A 116 -20.96 6.59 -17.17
C ALA A 116 -20.49 7.31 -15.89
N ASN A 117 -20.29 6.56 -14.82
CA ASN A 117 -19.72 7.08 -13.58
C ASN A 117 -18.21 6.84 -13.59
N VAL A 118 -17.44 7.89 -13.35
CA VAL A 118 -15.96 7.87 -13.33
C VAL A 118 -15.41 7.39 -11.99
N GLY A 119 -16.29 7.04 -11.03
CA GLY A 119 -15.96 6.57 -9.70
C GLY A 119 -17.20 6.34 -8.87
N ILE A 120 -17.04 5.67 -7.76
CA ILE A 120 -18.11 5.40 -6.77
C ILE A 120 -17.93 6.36 -5.61
N ALA A 121 -18.95 7.16 -5.30
CA ALA A 121 -18.90 8.07 -4.16
C ALA A 121 -18.90 7.30 -2.84
N ILE A 122 -17.96 7.64 -1.96
CA ILE A 122 -17.90 7.09 -0.60
C ILE A 122 -18.57 8.10 0.32
N PRO A 123 -19.65 7.72 1.02
CA PRO A 123 -20.45 8.66 1.78
C PRO A 123 -19.71 9.17 3.02
N ALA A 124 -19.90 10.46 3.32
CA ALA A 124 -19.48 11.05 4.57
C ALA A 124 -20.19 10.38 5.76
N SER A 125 -19.67 10.56 6.99
CA SER A 125 -20.35 10.15 8.21
C SER A 125 -21.69 10.89 8.39
N VAL A 126 -22.54 10.37 9.24
CA VAL A 126 -23.85 10.99 9.57
C VAL A 126 -23.67 12.42 10.10
N ALA A 127 -22.55 12.74 10.76
CA ALA A 127 -22.23 14.11 11.18
C ALA A 127 -21.69 15.01 10.07
N GLY A 128 -21.52 14.49 8.85
CA GLY A 128 -20.96 15.24 7.73
C GLY A 128 -19.43 15.33 7.76
N VAL A 129 -18.74 14.50 8.56
CA VAL A 129 -17.30 14.33 8.45
C VAL A 129 -17.01 13.56 7.15
N GLN A 130 -16.10 14.07 6.33
CA GLN A 130 -15.75 13.43 5.06
C GLN A 130 -15.27 11.99 5.31
N ALA A 131 -15.56 11.09 4.38
CA ALA A 131 -15.15 9.68 4.50
C ALA A 131 -13.63 9.55 4.48
N ASN A 132 -12.98 10.29 3.59
CA ASN A 132 -11.55 10.19 3.32
C ASN A 132 -11.12 8.71 3.23
N PRO A 133 -11.60 7.96 2.20
CA PRO A 133 -11.43 6.52 2.12
C PRO A 133 -9.94 6.14 2.08
N THR A 134 -9.59 5.08 2.81
CA THR A 134 -8.23 4.60 2.97
C THR A 134 -8.09 3.16 2.46
N GLY A 135 -8.33 2.16 3.29
CA GLY A 135 -8.34 0.77 2.87
C GLY A 135 -9.60 0.39 2.08
N GLN A 136 -9.47 -0.62 1.25
CA GLN A 136 -10.62 -1.27 0.63
C GLN A 136 -10.35 -2.73 0.30
N VAL A 137 -11.41 -3.53 0.28
CA VAL A 137 -11.34 -4.96 -0.01
C VAL A 137 -12.43 -5.40 -0.98
N TYR A 138 -12.13 -6.43 -1.77
CA TYR A 138 -13.12 -7.21 -2.50
C TYR A 138 -13.67 -8.31 -1.61
N ASN A 139 -14.99 -8.41 -1.51
CA ASN A 139 -15.66 -9.48 -0.79
C ASN A 139 -16.08 -10.60 -1.74
N GLY A 140 -15.22 -11.60 -1.89
CA GLY A 140 -15.50 -12.81 -2.68
C GLY A 140 -16.22 -13.92 -1.89
N ASN A 141 -16.45 -13.73 -0.57
CA ASN A 141 -16.92 -14.79 0.32
C ASN A 141 -18.42 -14.72 0.63
N GLY A 142 -19.13 -13.68 0.21
CA GLY A 142 -20.52 -13.45 0.55
C GLY A 142 -20.74 -12.88 1.94
N GLY A 143 -21.99 -12.79 2.38
CA GLY A 143 -22.35 -12.02 3.58
C GLY A 143 -22.27 -10.52 3.33
N PHE A 144 -22.11 -9.72 4.38
CA PHE A 144 -22.01 -8.26 4.28
C PHE A 144 -23.17 -7.66 3.45
N LEU A 145 -24.40 -7.97 3.85
CA LEU A 145 -25.59 -7.51 3.15
C LEU A 145 -25.82 -6.02 3.39
N ILE A 146 -26.05 -5.29 2.31
CA ILE A 146 -26.39 -3.85 2.34
C ILE A 146 -27.72 -3.59 1.65
N PRO A 147 -28.47 -2.55 2.06
CA PRO A 147 -29.69 -2.15 1.37
C PRO A 147 -29.34 -1.55 0.01
N THR A 148 -30.10 -1.95 -1.01
CA THR A 148 -30.05 -1.40 -2.38
C THR A 148 -31.43 -1.00 -2.83
N GLY A 149 -31.56 -0.43 -4.01
CA GLY A 149 -32.88 -0.11 -4.60
C GLY A 149 -33.79 -1.33 -4.80
N ASN A 150 -33.20 -2.51 -4.88
CA ASN A 150 -33.90 -3.79 -5.13
C ASN A 150 -33.99 -4.70 -3.89
N GLY A 151 -33.62 -4.22 -2.69
CA GLY A 151 -33.67 -4.98 -1.45
C GLY A 151 -32.32 -5.08 -0.76
N GLN A 152 -31.97 -6.27 -0.26
CA GLN A 152 -30.65 -6.55 0.33
C GLN A 152 -29.77 -7.25 -0.68
N GLU A 153 -28.55 -6.78 -0.84
CA GLU A 153 -27.54 -7.36 -1.73
C GLU A 153 -26.20 -7.55 -1.01
N THR A 154 -25.45 -8.59 -1.38
CA THR A 154 -24.09 -8.79 -0.89
C THR A 154 -23.19 -7.67 -1.41
N ALA A 155 -22.50 -6.99 -0.49
CA ALA A 155 -21.46 -6.04 -0.85
C ALA A 155 -20.33 -6.73 -1.62
N LEU A 156 -19.93 -6.17 -2.75
CA LEU A 156 -18.77 -6.63 -3.54
C LEU A 156 -17.49 -5.92 -3.11
N PHE A 157 -17.57 -4.63 -2.82
CA PHE A 157 -16.45 -3.84 -2.33
C PHE A 157 -16.81 -3.14 -1.03
N ILE A 158 -15.87 -3.15 -0.10
CA ILE A 158 -16.03 -2.57 1.23
C ILE A 158 -14.86 -1.65 1.48
N PHE A 159 -15.13 -0.50 2.08
CA PHE A 159 -14.19 0.61 2.27
C PHE A 159 -14.19 1.01 3.74
N ASP A 160 -13.03 1.40 4.24
CA ASP A 160 -12.92 2.18 5.47
C ASP A 160 -12.40 3.58 5.15
N GLY A 161 -12.40 4.45 6.18
CA GLY A 161 -11.90 5.80 5.98
C GLY A 161 -11.64 6.55 7.28
N GLU A 162 -10.89 7.64 7.16
CA GLU A 162 -10.49 8.48 8.30
C GLU A 162 -11.67 9.15 8.99
N GLY A 163 -12.80 9.28 8.29
CA GLY A 163 -14.06 9.75 8.89
C GLY A 163 -14.71 8.77 9.88
N GLY A 164 -14.08 7.61 10.14
CA GLY A 164 -14.58 6.60 11.10
C GLY A 164 -15.71 5.75 10.54
N THR A 165 -15.86 5.65 9.24
CA THR A 165 -16.94 4.91 8.60
C THR A 165 -16.45 3.62 7.95
N ILE A 166 -17.32 2.60 7.88
CA ILE A 166 -17.23 1.49 6.93
C ILE A 166 -18.35 1.69 5.93
N ALA A 167 -18.00 1.82 4.66
CA ALA A 167 -18.95 1.89 3.55
C ALA A 167 -18.86 0.64 2.69
N ALA A 168 -19.94 0.30 1.99
CA ALA A 168 -19.98 -0.90 1.18
C ALA A 168 -20.78 -0.66 -0.11
N TRP A 169 -20.38 -1.33 -1.19
CA TRP A 169 -20.99 -1.18 -2.50
C TRP A 169 -21.36 -2.56 -3.08
N ALA A 170 -22.54 -2.64 -3.65
CA ALA A 170 -23.04 -3.78 -4.43
C ALA A 170 -23.47 -3.32 -5.82
N ALA A 171 -23.69 -4.23 -6.75
CA ALA A 171 -24.01 -3.90 -8.14
C ALA A 171 -25.23 -2.95 -8.28
N ASP A 172 -26.24 -3.13 -7.44
CA ASP A 172 -27.46 -2.33 -7.45
C ASP A 172 -27.38 -1.06 -6.57
N SER A 173 -26.21 -0.74 -5.98
CA SER A 173 -26.02 0.48 -5.20
C SER A 173 -25.95 1.76 -6.04
N GLY A 174 -25.77 1.63 -7.35
CA GLY A 174 -25.62 2.78 -8.25
C GLY A 174 -24.23 3.44 -8.12
N ALA A 175 -24.21 4.78 -8.18
CA ALA A 175 -22.98 5.59 -8.22
C ALA A 175 -22.37 5.86 -6.83
N ALA A 176 -22.95 5.35 -5.77
CA ALA A 176 -22.48 5.59 -4.40
C ALA A 176 -22.50 4.31 -3.57
N ALA A 177 -21.49 4.15 -2.71
CA ALA A 177 -21.52 3.17 -1.65
C ALA A 177 -22.55 3.56 -0.57
N VAL A 178 -22.88 2.62 0.30
CA VAL A 178 -23.80 2.81 1.43
C VAL A 178 -23.00 2.74 2.71
N THR A 179 -23.21 3.66 3.65
CA THR A 179 -22.64 3.58 4.99
C THR A 179 -23.21 2.36 5.72
N ALA A 180 -22.33 1.40 6.03
CA ALA A 180 -22.68 0.18 6.74
C ALA A 180 -22.40 0.27 8.24
N TYR A 181 -21.40 1.06 8.63
CA TYR A 181 -21.06 1.37 10.02
C TYR A 181 -20.51 2.79 10.12
N ASP A 182 -20.84 3.49 11.19
CA ASP A 182 -20.39 4.87 11.45
C ASP A 182 -19.99 5.02 12.91
N ASP A 183 -18.69 5.15 13.17
CA ASP A 183 -18.11 5.43 14.48
C ASP A 183 -17.67 6.91 14.61
N GLY A 184 -17.76 7.66 13.51
CA GLY A 184 -17.27 9.04 13.45
C GLY A 184 -18.06 10.05 14.28
N VAL A 185 -19.31 9.70 14.65
CA VAL A 185 -20.23 10.62 15.33
C VAL A 185 -20.47 10.26 16.77
N ALA A 186 -20.56 8.97 17.07
CA ALA A 186 -21.06 8.49 18.36
C ALA A 186 -20.04 8.67 19.50
N SER A 187 -18.77 8.79 19.20
CA SER A 187 -17.69 8.70 20.18
C SER A 187 -17.01 10.03 20.50
N GLY A 188 -17.35 11.12 19.82
CA GLY A 188 -16.78 12.44 20.10
C GLY A 188 -15.24 12.43 19.99
N ALA A 189 -14.55 12.66 21.11
CA ALA A 189 -13.08 12.68 21.14
C ALA A 189 -12.41 11.30 20.89
N ASN A 190 -13.18 10.22 20.83
CA ASN A 190 -12.68 8.85 20.63
C ASN A 190 -13.20 8.23 19.33
N HIS A 191 -13.55 9.04 18.33
CA HIS A 191 -13.97 8.53 17.03
C HIS A 191 -12.84 7.70 16.37
N ALA A 192 -13.21 6.71 15.59
CA ALA A 192 -12.21 5.93 14.86
C ALA A 192 -11.59 6.76 13.71
N VAL A 193 -10.29 6.54 13.47
CA VAL A 193 -9.60 7.01 12.26
C VAL A 193 -9.04 5.76 11.59
N TYR A 194 -9.82 5.21 10.66
CA TYR A 194 -9.41 3.99 9.98
C TYR A 194 -8.37 4.28 8.89
N LYS A 195 -7.31 3.49 8.89
CA LYS A 195 -6.16 3.68 7.97
C LYS A 195 -5.95 2.50 7.03
N GLY A 196 -6.52 1.34 7.30
CA GLY A 196 -6.34 0.16 6.45
C GLY A 196 -7.36 -0.92 6.74
N LEU A 197 -7.78 -1.65 5.70
CA LEU A 197 -8.83 -2.66 5.75
C LEU A 197 -8.34 -3.98 5.16
N ALA A 198 -8.61 -5.07 5.86
CA ALA A 198 -8.44 -6.43 5.37
C ALA A 198 -9.71 -7.25 5.56
N ILE A 199 -9.83 -8.34 4.78
CA ILE A 199 -10.92 -9.31 4.92
C ILE A 199 -10.33 -10.71 5.06
N GLY A 200 -10.90 -11.54 5.94
CA GLY A 200 -10.43 -12.90 6.15
C GLY A 200 -11.48 -13.80 6.78
N THR A 201 -11.24 -15.11 6.70
CA THR A 201 -12.19 -16.12 7.20
C THR A 201 -11.51 -16.99 8.24
N VAL A 202 -12.13 -17.13 9.40
CA VAL A 202 -11.71 -18.01 10.49
C VAL A 202 -12.90 -18.77 11.06
N GLY A 203 -12.73 -20.06 11.29
CA GLY A 203 -13.82 -20.90 11.83
C GLY A 203 -15.06 -20.96 10.94
N GLY A 204 -14.94 -20.68 9.65
CA GLY A 204 -16.07 -20.64 8.70
C GLY A 204 -16.85 -19.31 8.70
N ALA A 205 -16.45 -18.33 9.50
CA ALA A 205 -17.02 -16.98 9.52
C ALA A 205 -16.04 -15.98 8.89
N THR A 206 -16.56 -15.06 8.08
CA THR A 206 -15.79 -14.00 7.43
C THR A 206 -15.89 -12.72 8.24
N TYR A 207 -14.76 -12.03 8.39
CA TYR A 207 -14.62 -10.79 9.15
C TYR A 207 -13.87 -9.74 8.33
N LEU A 208 -14.18 -8.46 8.64
CA LEU A 208 -13.35 -7.32 8.27
C LEU A 208 -12.47 -6.96 9.45
N TYR A 209 -11.28 -6.45 9.14
CA TYR A 209 -10.28 -5.99 10.09
C TYR A 209 -9.86 -4.59 9.68
N ALA A 210 -10.22 -3.58 10.48
CA ALA A 210 -9.91 -2.17 10.21
C ALA A 210 -8.92 -1.63 11.25
N THR A 211 -7.80 -1.09 10.82
CA THR A 211 -6.83 -0.48 11.72
C THR A 211 -7.33 0.90 12.15
N ASP A 212 -7.62 1.07 13.42
CA ASP A 212 -8.03 2.33 14.05
C ASP A 212 -6.81 3.00 14.67
N LEU A 213 -6.18 3.88 13.89
CA LEU A 213 -4.97 4.59 14.30
C LEU A 213 -5.23 5.46 15.54
N HIS A 214 -6.37 6.15 15.58
CA HIS A 214 -6.72 7.04 16.71
C HIS A 214 -6.76 6.31 18.05
N ASN A 215 -7.41 5.15 18.08
CA ASN A 215 -7.67 4.41 19.31
C ASN A 215 -6.64 3.27 19.56
N ASN A 216 -5.59 3.16 18.74
CA ASN A 216 -4.55 2.15 18.87
C ASN A 216 -5.11 0.71 18.96
N LYS A 217 -5.90 0.32 17.98
CA LYS A 217 -6.54 -1.00 17.93
C LYS A 217 -6.84 -1.45 16.50
N VAL A 218 -7.15 -2.72 16.33
CA VAL A 218 -7.81 -3.25 15.14
C VAL A 218 -9.25 -3.53 15.51
N ASP A 219 -10.20 -2.86 14.86
CA ASP A 219 -11.62 -3.16 14.96
C ASP A 219 -11.98 -4.31 14.04
N VAL A 220 -12.73 -5.27 14.53
CA VAL A 220 -13.19 -6.43 13.78
C VAL A 220 -14.69 -6.37 13.60
N PHE A 221 -15.15 -6.57 12.36
CA PHE A 221 -16.58 -6.57 12.03
C PHE A 221 -17.01 -7.93 11.47
N ASP A 222 -18.16 -8.42 11.89
CA ASP A 222 -18.80 -9.59 11.29
C ASP A 222 -19.56 -9.23 10.00
N THR A 223 -20.17 -10.22 9.37
CA THR A 223 -20.91 -10.03 8.11
C THR A 223 -22.19 -9.18 8.24
N ASN A 224 -22.57 -8.76 9.45
CA ASN A 224 -23.65 -7.81 9.70
C ASN A 224 -23.11 -6.40 10.00
N PHE A 225 -21.82 -6.16 9.79
CA PHE A 225 -21.12 -4.93 10.16
C PHE A 225 -21.22 -4.59 11.66
N THR A 226 -21.34 -5.60 12.50
CA THR A 226 -21.28 -5.43 13.96
C THR A 226 -19.91 -5.84 14.50
N LYS A 227 -19.52 -5.26 15.64
CA LYS A 227 -18.24 -5.56 16.30
C LYS A 227 -18.43 -6.69 17.33
N PRO A 228 -18.09 -7.98 17.00
CA PRO A 228 -18.25 -9.07 17.96
C PRO A 228 -17.32 -8.88 19.15
N THR A 229 -17.86 -8.87 20.36
CA THR A 229 -17.09 -8.62 21.61
C THR A 229 -15.90 -9.59 21.75
N ALA A 230 -16.07 -10.85 21.35
CA ALA A 230 -15.02 -11.87 21.44
C ALA A 230 -13.79 -11.58 20.55
N MET A 231 -13.94 -10.73 19.54
CA MET A 231 -12.89 -10.37 18.58
C MET A 231 -12.25 -9.02 18.90
N GLN A 232 -12.85 -8.22 19.79
CA GLN A 232 -12.30 -6.92 20.15
C GLN A 232 -11.16 -7.04 21.17
N GLY A 233 -10.22 -6.06 21.15
CA GLY A 233 -9.07 -6.02 22.06
C GLY A 233 -8.01 -7.09 21.78
N LYS A 234 -8.05 -7.67 20.59
CA LYS A 234 -7.03 -8.56 20.03
C LYS A 234 -5.99 -7.74 19.24
N PHE A 235 -5.09 -8.40 18.57
CA PHE A 235 -4.05 -7.76 17.74
C PHE A 235 -3.10 -6.89 18.56
N VAL A 236 -2.64 -7.42 19.68
CA VAL A 236 -1.74 -6.73 20.62
C VAL A 236 -0.40 -7.44 20.64
N ASP A 237 0.69 -6.69 20.42
CA ASP A 237 2.04 -7.09 20.80
C ASP A 237 2.55 -6.19 21.94
N PRO A 238 2.78 -6.75 23.16
CA PRO A 238 3.28 -5.96 24.29
C PRO A 238 4.70 -5.44 24.08
N ASN A 239 5.43 -5.90 23.05
CA ASN A 239 6.78 -5.43 22.74
C ASN A 239 6.80 -4.22 21.81
N ILE A 240 5.69 -3.86 21.18
CA ILE A 240 5.59 -2.63 20.40
C ILE A 240 5.73 -1.42 21.34
N PRO A 241 6.67 -0.50 21.09
CA PRO A 241 6.86 0.67 21.95
C PRO A 241 5.63 1.58 21.98
N ALA A 242 5.39 2.22 23.10
CA ALA A 242 4.28 3.15 23.26
C ALA A 242 4.29 4.26 22.19
N GLY A 243 3.11 4.55 21.65
CA GLY A 243 2.88 5.54 20.61
C GLY A 243 3.12 5.02 19.19
N PHE A 244 3.40 3.73 19.01
CA PHE A 244 3.21 3.05 17.73
C PHE A 244 1.84 2.37 17.73
N VAL A 245 1.12 2.53 16.65
CA VAL A 245 -0.29 2.13 16.53
C VAL A 245 -0.52 1.40 15.21
N PRO A 246 -1.53 0.51 15.10
CA PRO A 246 -1.86 -0.15 13.85
C PRO A 246 -2.14 0.86 12.74
N PHE A 247 -1.56 0.60 11.54
CA PHE A 247 -1.59 1.51 10.41
C PHE A 247 -2.07 0.81 9.14
N GLY A 248 -1.21 0.09 8.41
CA GLY A 248 -1.63 -0.77 7.30
C GLY A 248 -1.96 -2.19 7.77
N ILE A 249 -2.75 -2.91 6.98
CA ILE A 249 -3.10 -4.31 7.25
C ILE A 249 -3.32 -5.07 5.94
N ALA A 250 -2.80 -6.29 5.85
CA ALA A 250 -2.99 -7.16 4.70
C ALA A 250 -3.23 -8.62 5.11
N ALA A 251 -4.20 -9.27 4.46
CA ALA A 251 -4.45 -10.70 4.62
C ALA A 251 -3.63 -11.48 3.57
N LEU A 252 -2.56 -12.14 4.01
CA LEU A 252 -1.60 -12.81 3.16
C LEU A 252 -1.33 -14.24 3.67
N ASN A 253 -1.42 -15.24 2.79
CA ASN A 253 -1.13 -16.65 3.11
C ASN A 253 -1.85 -17.21 4.36
N GLY A 254 -3.07 -16.72 4.66
CA GLY A 254 -3.87 -17.19 5.79
C GLY A 254 -3.58 -16.50 7.12
N ASP A 255 -2.78 -15.45 7.10
CA ASP A 255 -2.45 -14.60 8.25
C ASP A 255 -2.73 -13.13 7.97
N LEU A 256 -2.79 -12.33 9.03
CA LEU A 256 -2.87 -10.87 8.97
C LEU A 256 -1.50 -10.27 9.28
N TYR A 257 -0.97 -9.53 8.34
CA TYR A 257 0.21 -8.69 8.52
C TYR A 257 -0.27 -7.30 8.88
N VAL A 258 0.06 -6.84 10.09
CA VAL A 258 -0.31 -5.50 10.58
C VAL A 258 0.95 -4.67 10.68
N THR A 259 0.97 -3.53 10.01
CA THR A 259 2.03 -2.55 10.19
C THR A 259 1.67 -1.59 11.33
N PHE A 260 2.69 -1.07 11.97
CA PHE A 260 2.55 -0.07 13.03
C PHE A 260 3.39 1.14 12.65
N ALA A 261 2.78 2.32 12.74
CA ALA A 261 3.45 3.60 12.54
C ALA A 261 3.46 4.41 13.84
N LYS A 262 4.37 5.37 13.94
CA LYS A 262 4.39 6.30 15.06
C LYS A 262 3.23 7.28 14.91
N GLN A 263 2.33 7.29 15.88
CA GLN A 263 1.18 8.19 15.90
C GLN A 263 1.63 9.65 16.14
N ASP A 264 1.02 10.60 15.47
CA ASP A 264 1.23 12.03 15.68
C ASP A 264 0.58 12.53 17.00
N ALA A 265 0.80 13.77 17.34
CA ALA A 265 0.24 14.35 18.57
C ALA A 265 -1.28 14.60 18.51
N ALA A 266 -1.84 14.70 17.31
CA ALA A 266 -3.28 14.83 17.10
C ALA A 266 -4.00 13.47 17.14
N MET A 267 -3.25 12.37 17.16
CA MET A 267 -3.74 11.00 17.05
C MET A 267 -4.57 10.76 15.78
N HIS A 268 -4.24 11.47 14.72
CA HIS A 268 -4.93 11.39 13.45
C HIS A 268 -4.03 10.83 12.34
N ASP A 269 -2.77 11.21 12.33
CA ASP A 269 -1.84 10.82 11.29
C ASP A 269 -0.59 10.12 11.86
N GLU A 270 0.21 9.58 10.96
CA GLU A 270 1.50 8.98 11.26
C GLU A 270 2.61 10.03 11.22
N SER A 271 3.61 9.84 12.08
CA SER A 271 4.88 10.56 12.02
C SER A 271 5.88 9.76 11.21
N THR A 272 6.58 10.41 10.30
CA THR A 272 7.58 9.81 9.42
C THR A 272 9.00 9.96 9.96
N GLY A 273 9.86 9.01 9.63
CA GLY A 273 11.29 8.98 10.00
C GLY A 273 11.85 7.56 9.95
N ALA A 274 13.13 7.43 9.68
CA ALA A 274 13.80 6.13 9.65
C ALA A 274 13.67 5.42 11.01
N GLY A 275 13.27 4.14 10.97
CA GLY A 275 13.03 3.33 12.17
C GLY A 275 11.65 3.55 12.81
N LEU A 276 10.80 4.42 12.24
CA LEU A 276 9.45 4.64 12.74
C LEU A 276 8.45 3.66 12.10
N GLY A 277 8.64 2.36 12.37
CA GLY A 277 7.73 1.32 11.91
C GLY A 277 8.00 -0.04 12.52
N TYR A 278 6.94 -0.86 12.61
CA TYR A 278 6.99 -2.26 13.02
C TYR A 278 6.01 -3.05 12.15
N ILE A 279 6.20 -4.37 12.06
CA ILE A 279 5.30 -5.27 11.37
C ILE A 279 5.16 -6.53 12.18
N ASP A 280 3.92 -6.90 12.51
CA ASP A 280 3.58 -8.13 13.19
C ASP A 280 2.70 -9.02 12.33
N ILE A 281 2.79 -10.33 12.59
CA ILE A 281 1.94 -11.35 11.99
C ILE A 281 0.99 -11.86 13.06
N PHE A 282 -0.32 -11.78 12.76
CA PHE A 282 -1.39 -12.32 13.58
C PHE A 282 -2.16 -13.41 12.81
N ASP A 283 -2.78 -14.33 13.52
CA ASP A 283 -3.83 -15.14 12.93
C ASP A 283 -5.15 -14.34 12.81
N PHE A 284 -6.12 -14.85 12.05
CA PHE A 284 -7.41 -14.19 11.89
C PHE A 284 -8.24 -14.12 13.20
N SER A 285 -7.83 -14.77 14.28
CA SER A 285 -8.41 -14.63 15.62
C SER A 285 -7.75 -13.52 16.43
N GLY A 286 -6.73 -12.85 15.87
CA GLY A 286 -5.99 -11.77 16.50
C GLY A 286 -4.94 -12.22 17.50
N ASN A 287 -4.52 -13.49 17.46
CA ASN A 287 -3.41 -13.96 18.26
C ASN A 287 -2.09 -13.63 17.54
N LEU A 288 -1.16 -13.02 18.27
CA LEU A 288 0.19 -12.75 17.76
C LEU A 288 0.92 -14.05 17.45
N LYS A 289 1.43 -14.20 16.24
CA LYS A 289 2.27 -15.30 15.79
C LYS A 289 3.75 -14.98 15.93
N SER A 290 4.14 -13.80 15.43
CA SER A 290 5.51 -13.30 15.52
C SER A 290 5.58 -11.82 15.17
N GLN A 291 6.60 -11.13 15.66
CA GLN A 291 7.03 -9.86 15.09
C GLN A 291 7.84 -10.17 13.82
N PHE A 292 7.42 -9.59 12.69
CA PHE A 292 8.08 -9.82 11.40
C PHE A 292 9.28 -8.90 11.19
N ALA A 293 9.10 -7.60 11.41
CA ALA A 293 10.15 -6.60 11.26
C ALA A 293 9.99 -5.44 12.25
N SER A 294 11.10 -4.81 12.61
CA SER A 294 11.09 -3.71 13.58
C SER A 294 12.11 -2.64 13.23
N ALA A 295 11.69 -1.39 13.34
CA ALA A 295 12.56 -0.21 13.17
C ALA A 295 13.41 -0.26 11.88
N GLY A 296 14.69 0.08 11.94
CA GLY A 296 15.63 -0.04 10.83
C GLY A 296 15.23 0.78 9.60
N SER A 297 14.95 0.10 8.50
CA SER A 297 14.52 0.69 7.23
C SER A 297 13.01 1.01 7.16
N LEU A 298 12.23 0.65 8.17
CA LEU A 298 10.80 0.94 8.21
C LEU A 298 10.55 2.41 8.53
N ASN A 299 9.66 3.05 7.78
CA ASN A 299 9.33 4.46 7.87
C ASN A 299 7.85 4.66 7.55
N ALA A 300 6.99 4.60 8.56
CA ALA A 300 5.54 4.55 8.40
C ALA A 300 5.13 3.54 7.31
N PRO A 301 5.39 2.23 7.48
CA PRO A 301 5.08 1.23 6.47
C PRO A 301 3.56 1.04 6.35
N TRP A 302 3.04 0.99 5.09
CA TRP A 302 1.61 0.78 4.85
C TRP A 302 1.34 -0.40 3.91
N GLY A 303 1.83 -0.34 2.67
CA GLY A 303 1.59 -1.38 1.65
C GLY A 303 2.43 -2.62 1.91
N ILE A 304 1.82 -3.81 1.78
CA ILE A 304 2.50 -5.10 1.94
C ILE A 304 2.08 -6.03 0.81
N ALA A 305 3.06 -6.62 0.14
CA ALA A 305 2.81 -7.65 -0.86
C ALA A 305 3.85 -8.78 -0.77
N ILE A 306 3.44 -10.02 -1.08
CA ILE A 306 4.37 -11.15 -1.21
C ILE A 306 4.71 -11.31 -2.69
N ALA A 307 6.00 -11.30 -3.02
CA ALA A 307 6.45 -11.45 -4.38
C ALA A 307 6.12 -12.85 -4.92
N PRO A 308 5.39 -12.95 -6.04
CA PRO A 308 5.03 -14.22 -6.66
C PRO A 308 6.19 -14.81 -7.46
N ALA A 309 6.04 -16.05 -7.87
CA ALA A 309 6.93 -16.66 -8.86
C ALA A 309 6.95 -15.83 -10.14
N GLY A 310 8.16 -15.57 -10.67
CA GLY A 310 8.35 -14.77 -11.87
C GLY A 310 8.54 -13.28 -11.64
N PHE A 311 8.45 -12.78 -10.41
CA PHE A 311 8.84 -11.42 -10.06
C PHE A 311 10.34 -11.40 -9.69
N GLY A 312 11.17 -11.59 -10.68
CA GLY A 312 12.61 -11.69 -10.51
C GLY A 312 13.03 -12.87 -9.63
N SER A 313 14.05 -12.65 -8.80
CA SER A 313 14.52 -13.62 -7.79
C SER A 313 13.82 -13.49 -6.44
N LEU A 314 12.81 -12.64 -6.32
CA LEU A 314 12.20 -12.25 -5.03
C LEU A 314 11.04 -13.16 -4.59
N GLN A 315 10.83 -14.30 -5.26
CA GLN A 315 9.72 -15.19 -4.94
C GLN A 315 9.66 -15.54 -3.44
N GLY A 316 8.56 -15.18 -2.79
CA GLY A 316 8.32 -15.45 -1.38
C GLY A 316 8.78 -14.33 -0.44
N ASP A 317 9.56 -13.37 -0.93
CA ASP A 317 9.94 -12.20 -0.14
C ASP A 317 8.74 -11.25 0.02
N LEU A 318 8.74 -10.51 1.13
CA LEU A 318 7.78 -9.44 1.35
C LEU A 318 8.32 -8.11 0.84
N LEU A 319 7.48 -7.43 0.09
CA LEU A 319 7.70 -6.07 -0.38
C LEU A 319 6.90 -5.13 0.51
N ILE A 320 7.61 -4.25 1.22
CA ILE A 320 7.04 -3.33 2.20
C ILE A 320 7.19 -1.91 1.68
N GLY A 321 6.07 -1.24 1.43
CA GLY A 321 6.02 0.16 1.02
C GLY A 321 6.06 1.08 2.23
N ASN A 322 7.05 1.94 2.29
CA ASN A 322 7.15 3.01 3.27
C ASN A 322 6.42 4.25 2.75
N PHE A 323 5.41 4.71 3.47
CA PHE A 323 4.81 6.01 3.17
C PHE A 323 5.82 7.14 3.37
N GLY A 324 6.63 7.08 4.44
CA GLY A 324 7.44 8.20 4.89
C GLY A 324 8.61 8.58 3.98
N ASP A 325 9.14 7.66 3.19
CA ASP A 325 10.22 7.94 2.22
C ASP A 325 9.93 7.42 0.81
N GLY A 326 8.78 6.76 0.64
CA GLY A 326 8.32 6.24 -0.65
C GLY A 326 9.05 4.99 -1.13
N THR A 327 10.00 4.44 -0.38
CA THR A 327 10.76 3.26 -0.80
C THR A 327 9.95 1.99 -0.67
N ILE A 328 10.26 1.01 -1.54
CA ILE A 328 9.76 -0.36 -1.42
C ILE A 328 10.91 -1.21 -0.90
N ASN A 329 10.80 -1.70 0.31
CA ASN A 329 11.82 -2.50 0.98
C ASN A 329 11.57 -3.98 0.83
N ILE A 330 12.61 -4.76 0.60
CA ILE A 330 12.58 -6.21 0.43
C ILE A 330 12.95 -6.87 1.75
N PHE A 331 12.10 -7.78 2.22
CA PHE A 331 12.37 -8.58 3.41
C PHE A 331 12.20 -10.07 3.10
N SER A 332 13.25 -10.87 3.34
CA SER A 332 13.14 -12.32 3.26
C SER A 332 12.69 -12.91 4.61
N PRO A 333 11.64 -13.76 4.64
CA PRO A 333 11.18 -14.41 5.86
C PRO A 333 12.26 -15.26 6.50
N ASN A 334 12.38 -15.21 7.84
CA ASN A 334 13.36 -15.97 8.61
C ASN A 334 12.69 -16.83 9.70
N GLY A 335 11.74 -17.66 9.28
CA GLY A 335 10.96 -18.48 10.20
C GLY A 335 10.19 -17.65 11.21
N THR A 336 10.44 -17.86 12.52
CA THR A 336 9.82 -17.07 13.61
C THR A 336 10.71 -15.94 14.12
N ALA A 337 11.91 -15.78 13.57
CA ALA A 337 12.80 -14.65 13.87
C ALA A 337 12.41 -13.45 13.00
N LEU A 338 12.95 -12.27 13.33
CA LEU A 338 12.81 -11.09 12.48
C LEU A 338 13.32 -11.40 11.07
N ALA A 339 12.57 -10.94 10.07
CA ALA A 339 12.94 -11.09 8.67
C ALA A 339 14.25 -10.38 8.35
N ASN A 340 14.96 -10.89 7.36
CA ASN A 340 16.18 -10.24 6.89
C ASN A 340 15.82 -9.09 5.93
N PHE A 341 16.33 -7.91 6.19
CA PHE A 341 16.26 -6.79 5.25
C PHE A 341 17.29 -6.98 4.14
N GLU A 342 16.82 -7.10 2.91
CA GLU A 342 17.65 -7.37 1.72
C GLU A 342 18.00 -6.07 0.95
N GLY A 343 17.41 -4.95 1.33
CA GLY A 343 17.59 -3.66 0.67
C GLY A 343 16.31 -3.13 0.03
N PRO A 344 16.35 -1.93 -0.56
CA PRO A 344 15.24 -1.40 -1.33
C PRO A 344 15.11 -2.08 -2.70
N LEU A 345 13.90 -2.05 -3.28
CA LEU A 345 13.66 -2.47 -4.65
C LEU A 345 14.39 -1.53 -5.61
N MET A 346 15.26 -2.08 -6.45
CA MET A 346 16.14 -1.29 -7.31
C MET A 346 15.65 -1.24 -8.75
N SER A 347 15.68 -0.07 -9.34
CA SER A 347 15.45 0.10 -10.78
C SER A 347 16.61 -0.43 -11.61
N SER A 348 16.39 -0.62 -12.90
CA SER A 348 17.42 -1.11 -13.85
C SER A 348 18.64 -0.18 -13.99
N ASN A 349 18.52 1.08 -13.58
CA ASN A 349 19.62 2.03 -13.53
C ASN A 349 20.38 2.04 -12.19
N GLY A 350 20.04 1.13 -11.28
CA GLY A 350 20.70 0.96 -9.99
C GLY A 350 20.31 1.98 -8.92
N GLN A 351 19.19 2.69 -9.10
CA GLN A 351 18.64 3.57 -8.09
C GLN A 351 17.46 2.91 -7.37
N PRO A 352 17.22 3.16 -6.08
CA PRO A 352 16.01 2.72 -5.41
C PRO A 352 14.76 3.24 -6.11
N ILE A 353 13.76 2.38 -6.26
CA ILE A 353 12.42 2.80 -6.66
C ILE A 353 11.75 3.42 -5.45
N ALA A 354 11.33 4.68 -5.59
CA ALA A 354 10.66 5.41 -4.52
C ALA A 354 9.60 6.36 -5.09
N PHE A 355 8.45 6.36 -4.45
CA PHE A 355 7.30 7.21 -4.81
C PHE A 355 6.89 8.01 -3.58
N PRO A 356 7.06 9.35 -3.56
CA PRO A 356 6.58 10.17 -2.45
C PRO A 356 5.12 9.85 -2.11
N GLY A 357 4.83 9.60 -0.84
CA GLY A 357 3.48 9.24 -0.40
C GLY A 357 3.01 7.86 -0.89
N LEU A 358 3.92 6.88 -0.94
CA LEU A 358 3.59 5.50 -1.34
C LEU A 358 2.59 4.87 -0.38
N TRP A 359 1.49 4.37 -0.94
CA TRP A 359 0.43 3.70 -0.19
C TRP A 359 0.37 2.20 -0.51
N SER A 360 -0.44 1.80 -1.46
CA SER A 360 -0.72 0.39 -1.71
C SER A 360 0.35 -0.29 -2.55
N LEU A 361 0.52 -1.57 -2.28
CA LEU A 361 1.27 -2.52 -3.11
C LEU A 361 0.40 -3.77 -3.30
N VAL A 362 0.09 -4.13 -4.54
CA VAL A 362 -0.68 -5.34 -4.85
C VAL A 362 -0.23 -5.97 -6.15
N PHE A 363 -0.10 -7.27 -6.19
CA PHE A 363 0.15 -7.99 -7.44
C PHE A 363 -1.15 -8.20 -8.23
N GLY A 364 -1.03 -8.25 -9.56
CA GLY A 364 -2.14 -8.62 -10.41
C GLY A 364 -2.68 -10.01 -10.09
N ASN A 365 -3.92 -10.26 -10.48
CA ASN A 365 -4.65 -11.51 -10.20
C ASN A 365 -4.60 -12.55 -11.32
N GLY A 366 -3.88 -12.28 -12.41
CA GLY A 366 -3.77 -13.15 -13.58
C GLY A 366 -4.78 -12.88 -14.69
N ASP A 367 -5.64 -11.88 -14.54
CA ASP A 367 -6.45 -11.38 -15.66
C ASP A 367 -5.53 -10.85 -16.78
N ALA A 368 -6.02 -10.78 -18.00
CA ALA A 368 -5.22 -10.48 -19.19
C ALA A 368 -4.44 -9.16 -19.09
N ASP A 369 -4.99 -8.16 -18.41
CA ASP A 369 -4.40 -6.84 -18.20
C ASP A 369 -3.81 -6.65 -16.79
N LYS A 370 -3.93 -7.64 -15.91
CA LYS A 370 -3.45 -7.65 -14.53
C LYS A 370 -2.51 -8.85 -14.28
N PRO A 371 -1.33 -8.90 -14.93
CA PRO A 371 -0.40 -10.01 -14.78
C PRO A 371 0.00 -10.23 -13.32
N MET A 372 0.07 -11.47 -12.88
CA MET A 372 0.52 -11.82 -11.52
C MET A 372 1.95 -11.34 -11.21
N THR A 373 2.75 -11.06 -12.26
CA THR A 373 4.14 -10.60 -12.14
C THR A 373 4.28 -9.08 -12.26
N THR A 374 3.19 -8.33 -12.21
CA THR A 374 3.21 -6.87 -12.11
C THR A 374 2.79 -6.46 -10.71
N LEU A 375 3.65 -5.71 -10.02
CA LEU A 375 3.34 -5.07 -8.74
C LEU A 375 2.70 -3.70 -9.03
N PHE A 376 1.42 -3.58 -8.76
CA PHE A 376 0.70 -2.32 -8.88
C PHE A 376 0.83 -1.51 -7.60
N TYR A 377 0.89 -0.19 -7.72
CA TYR A 377 1.05 0.72 -6.59
C TYR A 377 0.18 1.98 -6.73
N THR A 378 -0.11 2.59 -5.60
CA THR A 378 -0.69 3.93 -5.49
C THR A 378 0.22 4.82 -4.67
N ALA A 379 0.26 6.11 -4.99
CA ALA A 379 1.01 7.08 -4.20
C ALA A 379 0.37 8.47 -4.28
N GLY A 380 0.39 9.17 -3.13
CA GLY A 380 -0.11 10.54 -2.98
C GLY A 380 1.03 11.55 -3.06
N PHE A 381 1.32 12.07 -4.25
CA PHE A 381 2.37 13.07 -4.46
C PHE A 381 1.99 14.44 -3.91
N ALA A 382 2.99 15.38 -3.89
CA ALA A 382 2.82 16.79 -3.54
C ALA A 382 2.07 16.99 -2.21
N ASP A 383 2.62 16.43 -1.14
CA ASP A 383 2.01 16.44 0.19
C ASP A 383 0.56 15.92 0.15
N GLN A 384 0.36 14.82 -0.57
CA GLN A 384 -0.91 14.09 -0.70
C GLN A 384 -2.03 14.85 -1.43
N THR A 385 -1.73 15.93 -2.13
CA THR A 385 -2.73 16.65 -2.94
C THR A 385 -2.92 16.08 -4.34
N ASP A 386 -1.92 15.34 -4.81
CA ASP A 386 -1.90 14.71 -6.13
C ASP A 386 -1.87 13.17 -6.01
N GLY A 387 -1.98 12.46 -7.13
CA GLY A 387 -2.03 11.01 -7.12
C GLY A 387 -1.48 10.34 -8.37
N VAL A 388 -0.95 9.12 -8.16
CA VAL A 388 -0.56 8.22 -9.23
C VAL A 388 -1.00 6.79 -8.92
N PHE A 389 -1.45 6.08 -9.95
CA PHE A 389 -1.59 4.64 -10.00
C PHE A 389 -0.60 4.12 -11.05
N GLY A 390 0.22 3.13 -10.70
CA GLY A 390 1.24 2.61 -11.59
C GLY A 390 1.51 1.12 -11.41
N GLY A 391 2.44 0.61 -12.23
CA GLY A 391 2.86 -0.79 -12.20
C GLY A 391 4.37 -0.92 -12.31
N ILE A 392 4.92 -1.89 -11.57
CA ILE A 392 6.34 -2.23 -11.55
C ILE A 392 6.50 -3.64 -12.10
N THR A 393 7.40 -3.81 -13.06
CA THR A 393 7.73 -5.10 -13.66
C THR A 393 9.23 -5.36 -13.60
N VAL A 394 9.63 -6.62 -13.77
CA VAL A 394 11.04 -6.96 -13.95
C VAL A 394 11.51 -6.32 -15.25
N ALA A 395 12.56 -5.52 -15.19
CA ALA A 395 13.14 -4.92 -16.37
C ALA A 395 13.74 -6.00 -17.26
N SER A 396 13.42 -5.96 -18.56
CA SER A 396 14.07 -6.83 -19.53
C SER A 396 15.55 -6.48 -19.59
N THR A 397 16.45 -7.45 -19.35
CA THR A 397 17.87 -7.27 -19.64
C THR A 397 18.01 -6.96 -21.13
N PRO A 398 18.72 -5.89 -21.53
CA PRO A 398 19.03 -5.67 -22.93
C PRO A 398 19.72 -6.93 -23.47
N THR A 399 19.16 -7.53 -24.51
CA THR A 399 19.87 -8.63 -25.23
C THR A 399 21.22 -8.08 -25.71
N PRO A 400 22.35 -8.68 -25.34
CA PRO A 400 23.64 -8.23 -25.88
C PRO A 400 23.55 -8.21 -27.40
N VAL A 401 23.70 -7.05 -28.00
CA VAL A 401 23.85 -6.97 -29.48
C VAL A 401 25.20 -7.59 -29.76
N GLY A 402 25.20 -8.83 -30.28
CA GLY A 402 26.40 -9.48 -30.73
C GLY A 402 27.01 -8.64 -31.85
N TYR A 403 28.23 -8.16 -31.65
CA TYR A 403 29.09 -7.57 -32.69
C TYR A 403 29.75 -8.66 -33.49
#